data_27ccd11df3702d02a5f693c8156467fb
#
_entry.id   27ccd11df3702d02a5f693c8156467fb
#
_cell.length_a   1.000
_cell.length_b   1.000
_cell.length_c   1.000
_cell.angle_alpha   90.00
_cell.angle_beta   90.00
_cell.angle_gamma   90.00
#
_symmetry.space_group_name_H-M   'P 1'
#
loop_
_entity.id
_entity.type
_entity.pdbx_description
1 polymer ?
#
loop_
_entity_poly.entity_id
_entity_poly.type
_entity_poly.pdbx_seq_one_letter_code
_entity_poly.pdbx_strand_id
1 'polypeptide(L)'
;GRCLIFTALHYLGVSLGYICFHFGDFISGNYYKIPQTTSMLNNALGGLINQRYKHYLLKRIEKMSGTDALTGLYNRRGFCTKYERLLEETGNKALAVIMCDLDGLKYINDNFGHEEGDNAIHKTACALKACCPPNAVCTRFGGDEMMAVYPVGENERDVRALFCEYLDKYNAVSGKPYTVAASMGIYIASEGEKPGFEELVKKSDSLMYDEKKRRKALRK
;
A
#
# COMPACT_ATOMS: atom_id res chain seq x y z
N GLY A 1 -45.55 -23.71 25.59
CA GLY A 1 -45.33 -22.28 25.78
C GLY A 1 -44.05 -21.84 25.09
N ARG A 2 -44.03 -20.69 24.43
CA ARG A 2 -42.85 -20.11 23.77
C ARG A 2 -41.85 -19.68 24.86
N CYS A 3 -40.58 -20.11 24.74
CA CYS A 3 -39.51 -19.71 25.66
C CYS A 3 -38.51 -18.80 24.92
N LEU A 4 -38.15 -17.70 25.57
CA LEU A 4 -37.12 -16.77 25.11
C LEU A 4 -35.99 -16.76 26.13
N ILE A 5 -34.74 -16.98 25.68
CA ILE A 5 -33.56 -16.95 26.52
C ILE A 5 -32.62 -15.87 25.98
N PHE A 6 -32.28 -14.90 26.82
CA PHE A 6 -31.30 -13.85 26.51
C PHE A 6 -29.96 -14.24 27.13
N THR A 7 -28.90 -14.13 26.37
CA THR A 7 -27.53 -14.31 26.87
C THR A 7 -26.65 -13.16 26.41
N ALA A 8 -25.80 -12.66 27.28
CA ALA A 8 -24.93 -11.55 26.98
C ALA A 8 -23.77 -12.00 26.07
N LEU A 9 -23.46 -11.16 25.09
CA LEU A 9 -22.22 -11.21 24.35
C LEU A 9 -21.22 -10.26 24.98
N HIS A 10 -20.06 -10.75 25.35
CA HIS A 10 -19.00 -9.93 25.95
C HIS A 10 -17.61 -10.39 25.49
N TYR A 11 -16.70 -9.42 25.48
CA TYR A 11 -15.31 -9.67 25.16
C TYR A 11 -14.42 -8.81 26.07
N LEU A 12 -13.48 -9.46 26.77
CA LEU A 12 -12.57 -8.83 27.74
C LEU A 12 -13.32 -7.94 28.76
N GLY A 13 -14.45 -8.40 29.27
CA GLY A 13 -15.25 -7.66 30.26
C GLY A 13 -16.14 -6.54 29.70
N VAL A 14 -16.12 -6.30 28.38
CA VAL A 14 -16.98 -5.31 27.72
C VAL A 14 -18.19 -6.00 27.13
N SER A 15 -19.40 -5.51 27.45
CA SER A 15 -20.65 -6.00 26.84
C SER A 15 -20.72 -5.57 25.38
N LEU A 16 -20.90 -6.53 24.47
CA LEU A 16 -21.06 -6.29 23.04
C LEU A 16 -22.54 -6.29 22.60
N GLY A 17 -23.41 -6.84 23.44
CA GLY A 17 -24.84 -6.98 23.15
C GLY A 17 -25.45 -8.22 23.77
N TYR A 18 -26.57 -8.67 23.22
CA TYR A 18 -27.30 -9.83 23.67
C TYR A 18 -27.75 -10.70 22.50
N ILE A 19 -27.74 -12.02 22.71
CA ILE A 19 -28.39 -12.99 21.82
C ILE A 19 -29.72 -13.40 22.44
N CYS A 20 -30.76 -13.45 21.64
CA CYS A 20 -32.05 -14.01 22.00
C CYS A 20 -32.23 -15.35 21.30
N PHE A 21 -32.37 -16.43 22.08
CA PHE A 21 -32.78 -17.75 21.59
C PHE A 21 -34.28 -17.89 21.75
N HIS A 22 -34.96 -18.21 20.65
CA HIS A 22 -36.40 -18.49 20.63
C HIS A 22 -36.63 -19.98 20.35
N PHE A 23 -37.40 -20.64 21.25
CA PHE A 23 -37.77 -22.05 21.11
C PHE A 23 -39.28 -22.14 20.93
N GLY A 24 -39.72 -22.75 19.82
CA GLY A 24 -41.14 -22.96 19.52
C GLY A 24 -41.76 -23.99 20.47
N ASP A 25 -41.09 -25.12 20.64
CA ASP A 25 -41.44 -26.14 21.62
C ASP A 25 -40.27 -26.40 22.57
N PHE A 26 -40.58 -26.40 23.88
CA PHE A 26 -39.58 -26.55 24.90
C PHE A 26 -39.14 -28.01 25.02
N ILE A 27 -38.00 -28.35 24.42
CA ILE A 27 -37.35 -29.65 24.60
C ILE A 27 -36.16 -29.44 25.54
N SER A 28 -36.24 -30.03 26.76
CA SER A 28 -35.23 -29.87 27.81
C SER A 28 -33.80 -30.27 27.41
N GLY A 29 -33.66 -31.07 26.35
CA GLY A 29 -32.37 -31.53 25.82
C GLY A 29 -31.54 -30.50 25.04
N ASN A 30 -32.03 -29.29 24.77
CA ASN A 30 -31.28 -28.30 23.97
C ASN A 30 -30.59 -27.20 24.79
N TYR A 31 -30.81 -27.13 26.09
CA TYR A 31 -30.24 -26.09 26.97
C TYR A 31 -28.71 -26.08 26.98
N TYR A 32 -28.06 -27.22 26.93
CA TYR A 32 -26.59 -27.32 26.95
C TYR A 32 -25.92 -26.71 25.72
N LYS A 33 -26.66 -26.50 24.62
CA LYS A 33 -26.13 -25.88 23.38
C LYS A 33 -26.00 -24.36 23.49
N ILE A 34 -26.79 -23.71 24.37
CA ILE A 34 -26.77 -22.25 24.51
C ILE A 34 -25.41 -21.75 24.98
N PRO A 35 -24.80 -22.25 26.08
CA PRO A 35 -23.49 -21.82 26.52
C PRO A 35 -22.40 -22.07 25.45
N GLN A 36 -22.45 -23.22 24.78
CA GLN A 36 -21.47 -23.56 23.72
C GLN A 36 -21.57 -22.59 22.55
N THR A 37 -22.78 -22.33 22.03
CA THR A 37 -23.03 -21.39 20.93
C THR A 37 -22.61 -19.97 21.31
N THR A 38 -22.95 -19.53 22.52
CA THR A 38 -22.57 -18.21 23.04
C THR A 38 -21.04 -18.09 23.16
N SER A 39 -20.36 -19.11 23.65
CA SER A 39 -18.89 -19.14 23.75
C SER A 39 -18.23 -19.10 22.37
N MET A 40 -18.73 -19.87 21.41
CA MET A 40 -18.23 -19.83 20.03
C MET A 40 -18.40 -18.45 19.39
N LEU A 41 -19.55 -17.81 19.58
CA LEU A 41 -19.81 -16.47 19.07
C LEU A 41 -18.94 -15.41 19.77
N ASN A 42 -18.76 -15.48 21.07
CA ASN A 42 -17.85 -14.59 21.81
C ASN A 42 -16.42 -14.73 21.31
N ASN A 43 -15.92 -15.94 21.09
CA ASN A 43 -14.58 -16.17 20.56
C ASN A 43 -14.43 -15.64 19.13
N ALA A 44 -15.41 -15.88 18.26
CA ALA A 44 -15.41 -15.41 16.88
C ALA A 44 -15.43 -13.85 16.82
N LEU A 45 -16.32 -13.22 17.57
CA LEU A 45 -16.39 -11.76 17.68
C LEU A 45 -15.12 -11.17 18.28
N GLY A 46 -14.57 -11.80 19.31
CA GLY A 46 -13.30 -11.41 19.90
C GLY A 46 -12.14 -11.45 18.91
N GLY A 47 -12.08 -12.50 18.10
CA GLY A 47 -11.09 -12.62 17.02
C GLY A 47 -11.20 -11.49 15.99
N LEU A 48 -12.42 -11.18 15.55
CA LEU A 48 -12.67 -10.09 14.60
C LEU A 48 -12.30 -8.71 15.18
N ILE A 49 -12.66 -8.46 16.45
CA ILE A 49 -12.32 -7.19 17.12
C ILE A 49 -10.80 -7.05 17.25
N ASN A 50 -10.11 -8.10 17.69
CA ASN A 50 -8.65 -8.10 17.81
C ASN A 50 -7.96 -7.84 16.45
N GLN A 51 -8.43 -8.49 15.40
CA GLN A 51 -7.87 -8.29 14.05
C GLN A 51 -8.05 -6.84 13.59
N ARG A 52 -9.24 -6.26 13.78
CA ARG A 52 -9.51 -4.85 13.44
C ARG A 52 -8.66 -3.89 14.28
N TYR A 53 -8.53 -4.16 15.58
CA TYR A 53 -7.74 -3.32 16.47
C TYR A 53 -6.24 -3.37 16.14
N LYS A 54 -5.71 -4.57 15.86
CA LYS A 54 -4.33 -4.75 15.37
C LYS A 54 -4.09 -3.95 14.08
N HIS A 55 -5.00 -4.04 13.12
CA HIS A 55 -4.90 -3.28 11.87
C HIS A 55 -4.95 -1.76 12.11
N TYR A 56 -5.82 -1.29 13.02
CA TYR A 56 -5.88 0.12 13.41
C TYR A 56 -4.56 0.61 14.04
N LEU A 57 -3.97 -0.19 14.95
CA LEU A 57 -2.70 0.15 15.58
C LEU A 57 -1.54 0.20 14.57
N LEU A 58 -1.47 -0.78 13.65
CA LEU A 58 -0.46 -0.79 12.60
C LEU A 58 -0.56 0.45 11.72
N LYS A 59 -1.75 0.85 11.29
CA LYS A 59 -1.95 2.11 10.56
C LYS A 59 -1.55 3.37 11.34
N ARG A 60 -1.76 3.39 12.66
CA ARG A 60 -1.29 4.50 13.50
C ARG A 60 0.22 4.57 13.60
N ILE A 61 0.88 3.42 13.80
CA ILE A 61 2.34 3.33 13.84
C ILE A 61 2.93 3.78 12.49
N GLU A 62 2.38 3.31 11.38
CA GLU A 62 2.79 3.71 10.03
C GLU A 62 2.66 5.23 9.81
N LYS A 63 1.52 5.82 10.22
CA LYS A 63 1.34 7.28 10.18
C LYS A 63 2.36 8.04 11.03
N MET A 64 2.83 7.45 12.13
CA MET A 64 3.83 8.07 13.03
C MET A 64 5.25 7.87 12.51
N SER A 65 5.56 6.76 11.88
CA SER A 65 6.92 6.40 11.42
C SER A 65 7.39 7.19 10.19
N GLY A 66 6.46 7.79 9.40
CA GLY A 66 6.79 8.47 8.14
C GLY A 66 7.17 7.56 6.98
N THR A 67 7.14 6.22 7.18
CA THR A 67 7.48 5.21 6.18
C THR A 67 6.31 4.25 5.92
N ASP A 68 6.26 3.66 4.72
CA ASP A 68 5.34 2.60 4.33
C ASP A 68 5.87 1.25 4.82
N ALA A 69 5.03 0.49 5.52
CA ALA A 69 5.43 -0.75 6.17
C ALA A 69 5.78 -1.88 5.18
N LEU A 70 5.17 -1.90 3.98
CA LEU A 70 5.42 -2.92 2.97
C LEU A 70 6.71 -2.68 2.20
N THR A 71 6.96 -1.42 1.82
CA THR A 71 8.05 -1.07 0.91
C THR A 71 9.28 -0.48 1.59
N GLY A 72 9.13 0.06 2.81
CA GLY A 72 10.17 0.83 3.51
C GLY A 72 10.47 2.19 2.89
N LEU A 73 9.76 2.59 1.83
CA LEU A 73 9.80 3.94 1.29
C LEU A 73 9.10 4.92 2.24
N TYR A 74 9.28 6.22 2.04
CA TYR A 74 8.47 7.18 2.76
C TYR A 74 6.99 7.00 2.42
N ASN A 75 6.10 7.20 3.40
CA ASN A 75 4.70 7.40 3.13
C ASN A 75 4.45 8.89 2.79
N ARG A 76 3.21 9.26 2.44
CA ARG A 76 2.86 10.64 2.07
C ARG A 76 3.31 11.68 3.11
N ARG A 77 3.19 11.37 4.41
CA ARG A 77 3.61 12.28 5.49
C ARG A 77 5.13 12.42 5.55
N GLY A 78 5.83 11.30 5.53
CA GLY A 78 7.30 11.29 5.53
C GLY A 78 7.87 11.99 4.31
N PHE A 79 7.21 11.83 3.15
CA PHE A 79 7.57 12.55 1.94
C PHE A 79 7.51 14.08 2.14
N CYS A 80 6.39 14.63 2.62
CA CYS A 80 6.26 16.08 2.80
C CYS A 80 7.41 16.65 3.65
N THR A 81 7.69 16.02 4.80
CA THR A 81 8.79 16.44 5.68
C THR A 81 10.17 16.37 5.00
N LYS A 82 10.40 15.28 4.23
CA LYS A 82 11.69 15.09 3.55
C LYS A 82 11.84 15.97 2.32
N TYR A 83 10.75 16.26 1.62
CA TYR A 83 10.74 17.14 0.46
C TYR A 83 11.03 18.59 0.83
N GLU A 84 10.41 19.11 1.91
CA GLU A 84 10.72 20.45 2.44
C GLU A 84 12.21 20.58 2.72
N ARG A 85 12.78 19.60 3.42
CA ARG A 85 14.22 19.58 3.69
C ARG A 85 15.07 19.48 2.41
N LEU A 86 14.65 18.67 1.44
CA LEU A 86 15.31 18.56 0.14
C LEU A 86 15.36 19.92 -0.57
N LEU A 87 14.27 20.69 -0.56
CA LEU A 87 14.21 22.03 -1.15
C LEU A 87 15.17 23.02 -0.46
N GLU A 88 15.31 22.93 0.87
CA GLU A 88 16.27 23.75 1.62
C GLU A 88 17.73 23.40 1.26
N GLU A 89 18.05 22.11 1.21
CA GLU A 89 19.41 21.62 0.93
C GLU A 89 19.85 21.83 -0.52
N THR A 90 18.94 21.76 -1.48
CA THR A 90 19.24 21.87 -2.92
C THR A 90 19.24 23.29 -3.46
N GLY A 91 18.65 24.23 -2.74
CA GLY A 91 18.59 25.64 -3.16
C GLY A 91 17.76 25.83 -4.44
N ASN A 92 18.40 26.32 -5.49
CA ASN A 92 17.75 26.62 -6.78
C ASN A 92 17.97 25.55 -7.86
N LYS A 93 18.53 24.38 -7.52
CA LYS A 93 18.77 23.32 -8.51
C LYS A 93 17.46 22.80 -9.10
N ALA A 94 17.52 22.40 -10.37
CA ALA A 94 16.43 21.66 -11.01
C ALA A 94 16.15 20.36 -10.27
N LEU A 95 14.89 19.94 -10.24
CA LEU A 95 14.46 18.71 -9.56
C LEU A 95 13.91 17.72 -10.58
N ALA A 96 14.41 16.50 -10.54
CA ALA A 96 13.78 15.38 -11.23
C ALA A 96 12.67 14.80 -10.35
N VAL A 97 11.49 14.62 -10.92
CA VAL A 97 10.31 14.05 -10.31
C VAL A 97 9.87 12.85 -11.11
N ILE A 98 9.86 11.71 -10.48
CA ILE A 98 9.47 10.45 -11.09
C ILE A 98 8.17 9.98 -10.44
N MET A 99 7.18 9.65 -11.25
CA MET A 99 5.99 8.91 -10.83
C MET A 99 6.03 7.55 -11.50
N CYS A 100 5.81 6.49 -10.76
CA CYS A 100 5.67 5.15 -11.32
C CYS A 100 4.46 4.41 -10.72
N ASP A 101 3.86 3.56 -11.54
CA ASP A 101 2.67 2.77 -11.22
C ASP A 101 2.91 1.33 -11.71
N LEU A 102 2.73 0.35 -10.81
CA LEU A 102 2.90 -1.06 -11.13
C LEU A 102 1.82 -1.54 -12.10
N ASP A 103 2.25 -2.04 -13.25
CA ASP A 103 1.34 -2.53 -14.28
C ASP A 103 0.72 -3.88 -13.87
N GLY A 104 -0.62 -3.95 -13.92
CA GLY A 104 -1.34 -5.22 -13.78
C GLY A 104 -1.42 -5.77 -12.35
N LEU A 105 -1.27 -4.95 -11.30
CA LEU A 105 -1.40 -5.39 -9.91
C LEU A 105 -2.72 -6.15 -9.66
N LYS A 106 -3.84 -5.66 -10.23
CA LYS A 106 -5.13 -6.36 -10.11
C LYS A 106 -5.06 -7.78 -10.67
N TYR A 107 -4.45 -7.96 -11.84
CA TYR A 107 -4.29 -9.29 -12.45
C TYR A 107 -3.44 -10.20 -11.56
N ILE A 108 -2.35 -9.70 -10.97
CA ILE A 108 -1.50 -10.47 -10.05
C ILE A 108 -2.31 -10.89 -8.82
N ASN A 109 -3.03 -9.95 -8.19
CA ASN A 109 -3.86 -10.24 -7.02
C ASN A 109 -4.95 -11.29 -7.30
N ASP A 110 -5.68 -11.12 -8.41
CA ASP A 110 -6.83 -11.95 -8.75
C ASP A 110 -6.41 -13.39 -9.13
N ASN A 111 -5.21 -13.58 -9.71
CA ASN A 111 -4.75 -14.89 -10.18
C ASN A 111 -3.75 -15.58 -9.24
N PHE A 112 -2.97 -14.83 -8.45
CA PHE A 112 -1.88 -15.37 -7.64
C PHE A 112 -1.97 -15.00 -6.16
N GLY A 113 -2.98 -14.20 -5.79
CA GLY A 113 -3.23 -13.79 -4.40
C GLY A 113 -2.52 -12.49 -4.00
N HIS A 114 -2.98 -11.90 -2.89
CA HIS A 114 -2.48 -10.62 -2.39
C HIS A 114 -1.02 -10.64 -1.96
N GLU A 115 -0.50 -11.78 -1.48
CA GLU A 115 0.91 -11.92 -1.11
C GLU A 115 1.84 -11.73 -2.32
N GLU A 116 1.43 -12.21 -3.49
CA GLU A 116 2.17 -12.01 -4.73
C GLU A 116 2.05 -10.56 -5.24
N GLY A 117 0.90 -9.93 -5.06
CA GLY A 117 0.75 -8.49 -5.30
C GLY A 117 1.64 -7.64 -4.41
N ASP A 118 1.71 -7.96 -3.12
CA ASP A 118 2.59 -7.29 -2.16
C ASP A 118 4.08 -7.49 -2.53
N ASN A 119 4.44 -8.69 -2.97
CA ASN A 119 5.80 -8.94 -3.49
C ASN A 119 6.11 -8.09 -4.73
N ALA A 120 5.19 -7.98 -5.69
CA ALA A 120 5.36 -7.15 -6.89
C ALA A 120 5.51 -5.66 -6.52
N ILE A 121 4.70 -5.14 -5.60
CA ILE A 121 4.80 -3.78 -5.06
C ILE A 121 6.18 -3.57 -4.41
N HIS A 122 6.61 -4.49 -3.55
CA HIS A 122 7.91 -4.40 -2.87
C HIS A 122 9.07 -4.40 -3.89
N LYS A 123 9.03 -5.22 -4.93
CA LYS A 123 10.08 -5.26 -5.97
C LYS A 123 10.13 -3.98 -6.80
N THR A 124 8.98 -3.41 -7.11
CA THR A 124 8.89 -2.10 -7.78
C THR A 124 9.51 -0.99 -6.92
N ALA A 125 9.25 -1.00 -5.62
CA ALA A 125 9.87 -0.07 -4.67
C ALA A 125 11.39 -0.23 -4.58
N CYS A 126 11.88 -1.47 -4.54
CA CYS A 126 13.31 -1.75 -4.56
C CYS A 126 13.97 -1.24 -5.84
N ALA A 127 13.34 -1.46 -7.01
CA ALA A 127 13.82 -0.94 -8.29
C ALA A 127 13.90 0.58 -8.29
N LEU A 128 12.83 1.28 -7.85
CA LEU A 128 12.82 2.72 -7.77
C LEU A 128 13.93 3.26 -6.87
N LYS A 129 14.11 2.67 -5.70
CA LYS A 129 15.15 3.08 -4.76
C LYS A 129 16.57 2.83 -5.28
N ALA A 130 16.79 1.71 -5.99
CA ALA A 130 18.09 1.32 -6.52
C ALA A 130 18.53 2.17 -7.71
N CYS A 131 17.60 2.62 -8.55
CA CYS A 131 17.92 3.43 -9.74
C CYS A 131 18.07 4.93 -9.43
N CYS A 132 17.43 5.43 -8.38
CA CYS A 132 17.54 6.83 -7.96
C CYS A 132 18.86 7.10 -7.21
N PRO A 133 19.34 8.36 -7.22
CA PRO A 133 20.53 8.74 -6.44
C PRO A 133 20.27 8.63 -4.92
N PRO A 134 21.34 8.49 -4.10
CA PRO A 134 21.21 8.30 -2.65
C PRO A 134 20.43 9.37 -1.89
N ASN A 135 20.43 10.60 -2.41
CA ASN A 135 19.72 11.74 -1.84
C ASN A 135 18.27 11.86 -2.34
N ALA A 136 17.78 10.91 -3.13
CA ALA A 136 16.40 10.91 -3.60
C ALA A 136 15.42 10.63 -2.45
N VAL A 137 14.33 11.37 -2.43
CA VAL A 137 13.18 11.13 -1.56
C VAL A 137 12.20 10.23 -2.29
N CYS A 138 12.25 8.92 -2.00
CA CYS A 138 11.37 7.92 -2.58
C CYS A 138 10.17 7.66 -1.67
N THR A 139 8.97 7.66 -2.23
CA THR A 139 7.72 7.50 -1.47
C THR A 139 6.74 6.55 -2.17
N ARG A 140 5.90 5.90 -1.36
CA ARG A 140 4.70 5.20 -1.81
C ARG A 140 3.47 5.99 -1.36
N PHE A 141 2.61 6.38 -2.29
CA PHE A 141 1.37 7.09 -1.96
C PHE A 141 0.25 6.18 -1.50
N GLY A 142 0.19 4.99 -2.05
CA GLY A 142 -0.81 3.97 -1.75
C GLY A 142 -1.03 3.05 -2.96
N GLY A 143 -1.58 1.87 -2.73
CA GLY A 143 -1.77 0.92 -3.82
C GLY A 143 -0.46 0.58 -4.53
N ASP A 144 -0.40 0.84 -5.81
CA ASP A 144 0.69 0.60 -6.76
C ASP A 144 1.47 1.87 -7.17
N GLU A 145 1.13 3.03 -6.61
CA GLU A 145 1.70 4.33 -6.98
C GLU A 145 2.89 4.71 -6.10
N MET A 146 4.02 5.03 -6.74
CA MET A 146 5.26 5.46 -6.08
C MET A 146 5.82 6.68 -6.76
N MET A 147 6.55 7.51 -6.00
CA MET A 147 7.22 8.69 -6.52
C MET A 147 8.64 8.82 -5.97
N ALA A 148 9.54 9.40 -6.76
CA ALA A 148 10.84 9.83 -6.30
C ALA A 148 11.10 11.26 -6.71
N VAL A 149 11.76 12.05 -5.83
CA VAL A 149 12.20 13.42 -6.13
C VAL A 149 13.65 13.56 -5.70
N TYR A 150 14.48 14.13 -6.57
CA TYR A 150 15.89 14.39 -6.30
C TYR A 150 16.40 15.58 -7.13
N PRO A 151 17.47 16.28 -6.69
CA PRO A 151 18.08 17.33 -7.46
C PRO A 151 18.82 16.75 -8.67
N VAL A 152 18.63 17.36 -9.83
CA VAL A 152 19.35 17.02 -11.06
C VAL A 152 20.84 17.35 -10.88
N GLY A 153 21.70 16.39 -11.20
CA GLY A 153 23.15 16.51 -11.12
C GLY A 153 23.82 16.56 -12.48
N GLU A 154 25.12 16.90 -12.52
CA GLU A 154 25.89 16.96 -13.76
C GLU A 154 26.07 15.58 -14.46
N ASN A 155 26.01 14.48 -13.71
CA ASN A 155 26.07 13.10 -14.21
C ASN A 155 24.69 12.43 -14.10
N GLU A 156 23.76 12.84 -14.92
CA GLU A 156 22.41 12.30 -14.92
C GLU A 156 22.42 10.87 -15.45
N ARG A 157 21.98 9.95 -14.60
CA ARG A 157 21.78 8.54 -14.99
C ARG A 157 20.44 8.42 -15.69
N ASP A 158 20.37 7.60 -16.71
CA ASP A 158 19.06 7.22 -17.27
C ASP A 158 18.32 6.30 -16.26
N VAL A 159 17.61 6.97 -15.33
CA VAL A 159 16.87 6.28 -14.26
C VAL A 159 15.83 5.32 -14.82
N ARG A 160 15.22 5.66 -15.97
CA ARG A 160 14.26 4.80 -16.65
C ARG A 160 14.92 3.51 -17.14
N ALA A 161 16.07 3.61 -17.81
CA ALA A 161 16.79 2.44 -18.29
C ALA A 161 17.24 1.54 -17.12
N LEU A 162 17.80 2.14 -16.06
CA LEU A 162 18.22 1.41 -14.85
C LEU A 162 17.04 0.73 -14.13
N PHE A 163 15.90 1.39 -14.08
CA PHE A 163 14.68 0.84 -13.48
C PHE A 163 14.18 -0.39 -14.27
N CYS A 164 14.09 -0.26 -15.60
CA CYS A 164 13.69 -1.37 -16.46
C CYS A 164 14.68 -2.54 -16.34
N GLU A 165 15.98 -2.27 -16.40
CA GLU A 165 17.03 -3.30 -16.25
C GLU A 165 16.95 -4.04 -14.91
N TYR A 166 16.64 -3.33 -13.81
CA TYR A 166 16.46 -3.95 -12.50
C TYR A 166 15.27 -4.92 -12.50
N LEU A 167 14.13 -4.50 -13.04
CA LEU A 167 12.94 -5.35 -13.10
C LEU A 167 13.13 -6.52 -14.05
N ASP A 168 13.79 -6.33 -15.20
CA ASP A 168 14.07 -7.39 -16.16
C ASP A 168 15.00 -8.46 -15.54
N LYS A 169 16.05 -8.06 -14.82
CA LYS A 169 16.91 -8.97 -14.06
C LYS A 169 16.12 -9.75 -13.01
N TYR A 170 15.22 -9.07 -12.27
CA TYR A 170 14.37 -9.76 -11.30
C TYR A 170 13.45 -10.76 -11.99
N ASN A 171 12.76 -10.37 -13.05
CA ASN A 171 11.84 -11.23 -13.78
C ASN A 171 12.54 -12.48 -14.36
N ALA A 172 13.78 -12.34 -14.84
CA ALA A 172 14.56 -13.45 -15.41
C ALA A 172 14.88 -14.55 -14.39
N VAL A 173 15.04 -14.19 -13.09
CA VAL A 173 15.46 -15.14 -12.05
C VAL A 173 14.35 -15.47 -11.04
N SER A 174 13.24 -14.76 -11.06
CA SER A 174 12.20 -14.89 -10.03
C SER A 174 11.45 -16.21 -10.04
N GLY A 175 11.39 -16.89 -11.19
CA GLY A 175 10.56 -18.10 -11.38
C GLY A 175 9.06 -17.86 -11.21
N LYS A 176 8.61 -16.59 -11.14
CA LYS A 176 7.19 -16.26 -10.95
C LYS A 176 6.41 -16.44 -12.25
N PRO A 177 5.14 -16.86 -12.19
CA PRO A 177 4.29 -17.05 -13.37
C PRO A 177 3.76 -15.72 -13.94
N TYR A 178 4.23 -14.58 -13.44
CA TYR A 178 3.87 -13.24 -13.88
C TYR A 178 5.12 -12.38 -13.98
N THR A 179 5.02 -11.28 -14.74
CA THR A 179 6.10 -10.32 -14.94
C THR A 179 5.79 -9.05 -14.14
N VAL A 180 6.76 -8.59 -13.33
CA VAL A 180 6.68 -7.29 -12.65
C VAL A 180 7.15 -6.23 -13.65
N ALA A 181 6.26 -5.30 -13.96
CA ALA A 181 6.52 -4.15 -14.84
C ALA A 181 5.82 -2.92 -14.30
N ALA A 182 6.37 -1.74 -14.53
CA ALA A 182 5.73 -0.49 -14.13
C ALA A 182 5.83 0.56 -15.23
N SER A 183 4.83 1.43 -15.31
CA SER A 183 4.83 2.62 -16.16
C SER A 183 5.44 3.78 -15.39
N MET A 184 6.26 4.64 -16.05
CA MET A 184 7.02 5.69 -15.40
C MET A 184 6.88 7.02 -16.14
N GLY A 185 6.46 8.08 -15.45
CA GLY A 185 6.52 9.47 -15.89
C GLY A 185 7.68 10.19 -15.22
N ILE A 186 8.46 10.96 -15.99
CA ILE A 186 9.56 11.78 -15.46
C ILE A 186 9.28 13.24 -15.83
N TYR A 187 9.22 14.11 -14.85
CA TYR A 187 9.09 15.54 -14.96
C TYR A 187 10.34 16.21 -14.39
N ILE A 188 10.87 17.20 -15.09
CA ILE A 188 11.98 18.03 -14.60
C ILE A 188 11.44 19.42 -14.28
N ALA A 189 11.45 19.76 -12.98
CA ALA A 189 11.20 21.13 -12.54
C ALA A 189 12.45 21.96 -12.80
N SER A 190 12.27 23.15 -13.39
CA SER A 190 13.36 24.05 -13.76
C SER A 190 14.10 24.60 -12.55
N GLU A 191 15.31 25.12 -12.77
CA GLU A 191 16.05 25.82 -11.72
C GLU A 191 15.23 26.97 -11.12
N GLY A 192 15.22 27.09 -9.81
CA GLY A 192 14.44 28.06 -9.06
C GLY A 192 12.95 27.75 -8.93
N GLU A 193 12.43 26.74 -9.64
CA GLU A 193 11.06 26.26 -9.49
C GLU A 193 10.96 25.38 -8.24
N LYS A 194 10.08 25.78 -7.30
CA LYS A 194 9.80 25.03 -6.07
C LYS A 194 8.34 24.58 -6.07
N PRO A 195 7.97 23.61 -6.91
CA PRO A 195 6.59 23.22 -7.06
C PRO A 195 6.05 22.63 -5.74
N GLY A 196 4.81 22.95 -5.40
CA GLY A 196 4.12 22.33 -4.29
C GLY A 196 3.85 20.85 -4.58
N PHE A 197 3.61 20.09 -3.52
CA PHE A 197 3.36 18.65 -3.61
C PHE A 197 2.30 18.26 -4.64
N GLU A 198 1.16 18.95 -4.65
CA GLU A 198 0.06 18.65 -5.58
C GLU A 198 0.42 18.92 -7.05
N GLU A 199 1.26 19.94 -7.28
CA GLU A 199 1.76 20.25 -8.61
C GLU A 199 2.75 19.18 -9.10
N LEU A 200 3.66 18.72 -8.24
CA LEU A 200 4.56 17.59 -8.56
C LEU A 200 3.77 16.37 -9.00
N VAL A 201 2.78 15.97 -8.18
CA VAL A 201 1.92 14.82 -8.47
C VAL A 201 1.21 15.02 -9.81
N LYS A 202 0.55 16.16 -10.03
CA LYS A 202 -0.23 16.42 -11.25
C LYS A 202 0.62 16.36 -12.51
N LYS A 203 1.80 16.99 -12.51
CA LYS A 203 2.69 17.04 -13.68
C LYS A 203 3.28 15.66 -13.98
N SER A 204 3.76 14.94 -12.97
CA SER A 204 4.37 13.63 -13.15
C SER A 204 3.35 12.53 -13.48
N ASP A 205 2.15 12.58 -12.90
CA ASP A 205 1.05 11.64 -13.17
C ASP A 205 0.58 11.73 -14.64
N SER A 206 0.44 12.93 -15.19
CA SER A 206 0.09 13.12 -16.59
C SER A 206 1.09 12.42 -17.54
N LEU A 207 2.38 12.54 -17.27
CA LEU A 207 3.43 11.91 -18.07
C LEU A 207 3.46 10.39 -17.91
N MET A 208 3.20 9.89 -16.69
CA MET A 208 3.07 8.46 -16.42
C MET A 208 1.86 7.86 -17.14
N TYR A 209 0.73 8.56 -17.14
CA TYR A 209 -0.47 8.10 -17.83
C TYR A 209 -0.29 7.98 -19.34
N ASP A 210 0.42 8.94 -19.96
CA ASP A 210 0.74 8.88 -21.39
C ASP A 210 1.67 7.70 -21.71
N GLU A 211 2.64 7.41 -20.87
CA GLU A 211 3.48 6.21 -20.99
C GLU A 211 2.66 4.93 -20.85
N LYS A 212 1.76 4.87 -19.88
CA LYS A 212 0.86 3.73 -19.65
C LYS A 212 -0.04 3.45 -20.85
N LYS A 213 -0.53 4.51 -21.53
CA LYS A 213 -1.28 4.38 -22.78
C LYS A 213 -0.42 3.83 -23.91
N ARG A 214 0.81 4.35 -24.09
CA ARG A 214 1.74 3.88 -25.13
C ARG A 214 2.07 2.39 -24.95
N ARG A 215 2.40 1.97 -23.73
CA ARG A 215 2.68 0.56 -23.42
C ARG A 215 1.49 -0.36 -23.69
N LYS A 216 0.27 0.06 -23.37
CA LYS A 216 -0.95 -0.71 -23.66
C LYS A 216 -1.20 -0.85 -25.17
N ALA A 217 -0.88 0.18 -25.97
CA ALA A 217 -1.02 0.13 -27.41
C ALA A 217 -0.02 -0.83 -28.07
N LEU A 218 1.18 -0.96 -27.51
CA LEU A 218 2.24 -1.86 -28.03
C LEU A 218 2.03 -3.34 -27.64
N ARG A 219 1.18 -3.63 -26.65
CA ARG A 219 0.83 -5.01 -26.21
C ARG A 219 -0.39 -5.61 -26.92
N LYS A 220 -1.04 -4.84 -27.82
CA LYS A 220 -2.10 -5.30 -28.72
C LYS A 220 -1.52 -5.69 -30.08
#